data_7cfb787a96b906b00e794672edebf737
#
_entry.id   7cfb787a96b906b00e794672edebf737
#
_cell.length_a   1.000
_cell.length_b   1.000
_cell.length_c   1.000
_cell.angle_alpha   90.00
_cell.angle_beta   90.00
_cell.angle_gamma   90.00
#
_symmetry.space_group_name_H-M   'P 1'
#
loop_
_entity.id
_entity.type
_entity.pdbx_description
1 polymer ?
#
loop_
_entity_poly.entity_id
_entity_poly.type
_entity_poly.pdbx_seq_one_letter_code
_entity_poly.pdbx_strand_id
1 'polypeptide(L)'
;MKDHYTLRGVILDPNASKKIFTSPQRNTGWVVDMFQVWPYNMDANLYTAGKLWKGDVAQASFQNSDAWHSQAIAWSTFSGATAEAVGVNIIDPDHVITTELHVVNMSAQACSYIVHLRRVHLDDDQEIMSLLKERQQDV
;
A
#
# COMPACT_ATOMS: atom_id res chain seq x y z
N MET A 1 -6.07 7.23 21.65
CA MET A 1 -5.67 6.59 20.38
C MET A 1 -5.10 7.63 19.46
N LYS A 2 -4.04 7.28 18.73
CA LYS A 2 -3.45 8.19 17.75
C LYS A 2 -4.36 8.33 16.53
N ASP A 3 -4.39 9.51 15.94
CA ASP A 3 -5.12 9.77 14.69
C ASP A 3 -4.26 9.54 13.46
N HIS A 4 -2.96 9.46 13.62
CA HIS A 4 -2.00 9.27 12.54
C HIS A 4 -0.98 8.21 12.91
N TYR A 5 -0.64 7.35 11.96
CA TYR A 5 0.46 6.40 12.09
C TYR A 5 1.40 6.53 10.91
N THR A 6 2.68 6.42 11.20
CA THR A 6 3.71 6.23 10.17
C THR A 6 4.23 4.81 10.30
N LEU A 7 4.04 4.04 9.23
CA LEU A 7 4.56 2.68 9.12
C LEU A 7 5.76 2.71 8.19
N ARG A 8 6.86 2.10 8.60
CA ARG A 8 8.08 2.07 7.79
C ARG A 8 8.85 0.79 8.05
N GLY A 9 9.58 0.36 7.04
CA GLY A 9 10.36 -0.86 7.16
C GLY A 9 10.99 -1.27 5.84
N VAL A 10 11.40 -2.52 5.78
CA VAL A 10 12.08 -3.10 4.63
C VAL A 10 11.44 -4.44 4.30
N ILE A 11 11.27 -4.72 3.01
CA ILE A 11 10.93 -6.03 2.51
C ILE A 11 12.18 -6.56 1.82
N LEU A 12 12.83 -7.54 2.46
CA LEU A 12 14.13 -8.06 1.97
C LEU A 12 13.99 -8.95 0.75
N ASP A 13 12.90 -9.68 0.64
CA ASP A 13 12.71 -10.63 -0.45
C ASP A 13 12.11 -9.96 -1.68
N PRO A 14 12.61 -10.26 -2.88
CA PRO A 14 12.00 -9.78 -4.10
C PRO A 14 10.63 -10.41 -4.32
N ASN A 15 9.73 -9.69 -4.97
CA ASN A 15 8.40 -10.19 -5.33
C ASN A 15 7.68 -10.82 -4.13
N ALA A 16 7.68 -10.11 -3.00
CA ALA A 16 7.10 -10.59 -1.76
C ALA A 16 6.16 -9.54 -1.16
N SER A 17 5.29 -9.99 -0.28
CA SER A 17 4.39 -9.11 0.47
C SER A 17 4.65 -9.22 1.95
N LYS A 18 4.27 -8.16 2.69
CA LYS A 18 4.38 -8.10 4.14
C LYS A 18 3.15 -7.41 4.71
N LYS A 19 2.50 -8.05 5.67
CA LYS A 19 1.43 -7.40 6.41
C LYS A 19 2.04 -6.38 7.36
N ILE A 20 1.69 -5.12 7.20
CA ILE A 20 2.26 -4.02 7.97
C ILE A 20 1.30 -3.41 8.99
N PHE A 21 0.02 -3.71 8.86
CA PHE A 21 -0.99 -3.08 9.70
C PHE A 21 -2.25 -3.95 9.78
N THR A 22 -2.85 -3.99 10.97
CA THR A 22 -4.18 -4.56 11.18
C THR A 22 -4.99 -3.54 11.96
N SER A 23 -6.19 -3.22 11.47
CA SER A 23 -7.04 -2.24 12.15
C SER A 23 -7.44 -2.77 13.52
N PRO A 24 -7.14 -2.01 14.60
CA PRO A 24 -7.34 -2.52 15.97
C PRO A 24 -8.76 -2.41 16.49
N GLN A 25 -9.61 -1.66 15.82
CA GLN A 25 -10.94 -1.35 16.33
C GLN A 25 -12.01 -1.42 15.25
N ARG A 26 -13.19 -1.86 15.67
CA ARG A 26 -14.40 -1.76 14.88
C ARG A 26 -14.83 -0.29 14.74
N ASN A 27 -15.54 0.02 13.66
CA ASN A 27 -16.03 1.37 13.35
C ASN A 27 -14.92 2.40 13.20
N THR A 28 -13.69 1.93 12.95
CA THR A 28 -12.55 2.77 12.67
C THR A 28 -11.99 2.38 11.32
N GLY A 29 -11.82 3.38 10.47
CA GLY A 29 -11.17 3.21 9.18
C GLY A 29 -9.87 3.99 9.13
N TRP A 30 -9.05 3.67 8.14
CA TRP A 30 -7.77 4.31 7.93
C TRP A 30 -7.62 4.67 6.47
N VAL A 31 -7.12 5.87 6.23
CA VAL A 31 -6.89 6.40 4.88
C VAL A 31 -5.40 6.57 4.70
N VAL A 32 -4.89 6.20 3.53
CA VAL A 32 -3.49 6.41 3.18
C VAL A 32 -3.31 7.84 2.71
N ASP A 33 -2.45 8.59 3.40
CA ASP A 33 -2.09 9.96 3.01
C ASP A 33 -0.80 10.00 2.19
N MET A 34 0.08 9.02 2.38
CA MET A 34 1.32 8.92 1.63
C MET A 34 1.81 7.48 1.59
N PHE A 35 2.34 7.09 0.45
CA PHE A 35 3.03 5.82 0.27
C PHE A 35 4.21 6.01 -0.66
N GLN A 36 5.38 5.52 -0.24
CA GLN A 36 6.58 5.62 -1.04
C GLN A 36 7.47 4.41 -0.82
N VAL A 37 8.09 3.92 -1.90
CA VAL A 37 9.11 2.88 -1.86
C VAL A 37 10.38 3.39 -2.52
N TRP A 38 11.52 2.84 -2.10
CA TRP A 38 12.82 3.12 -2.70
C TRP A 38 13.73 1.90 -2.49
N PRO A 39 14.85 1.77 -3.24
CA PRO A 39 15.73 0.62 -3.08
C PRO A 39 16.31 0.59 -1.66
N TYR A 40 16.35 -0.59 -1.06
CA TYR A 40 17.05 -0.79 0.20
C TYR A 40 18.55 -0.51 0.04
N ASN A 41 19.15 -0.97 -1.06
CA ASN A 41 20.53 -0.66 -1.40
C ASN A 41 20.56 0.45 -2.46
N MET A 42 20.78 1.67 -2.00
CA MET A 42 20.77 2.86 -2.86
C MET A 42 21.94 2.89 -3.87
N ASP A 43 23.03 2.15 -3.61
CA ASP A 43 24.17 2.10 -4.52
C ASP A 43 23.90 1.30 -5.78
N ALA A 44 22.85 0.50 -5.79
CA ALA A 44 22.56 -0.40 -6.90
C ALA A 44 21.89 0.27 -8.11
N ASN A 45 21.39 1.50 -7.98
CA ASN A 45 20.70 2.24 -9.04
C ASN A 45 19.58 1.44 -9.72
N LEU A 46 18.86 0.65 -8.94
CA LEU A 46 17.86 -0.27 -9.46
C LEU A 46 16.46 0.34 -9.42
N TYR A 47 15.63 -0.11 -10.36
CA TYR A 47 14.23 0.22 -10.36
C TYR A 47 13.52 -0.46 -9.19
N THR A 48 12.71 0.28 -8.47
CA THR A 48 11.92 -0.22 -7.34
C THR A 48 10.45 0.12 -7.56
N ALA A 49 9.59 -0.85 -7.31
CA ALA A 49 8.16 -0.66 -7.40
C ALA A 49 7.46 -1.40 -6.28
N GLY A 50 6.40 -0.80 -5.77
CA GLY A 50 5.58 -1.41 -4.75
C GLY A 50 4.15 -0.91 -4.83
N LYS A 51 3.25 -1.66 -4.18
CA LYS A 51 1.86 -1.26 -4.06
C LYS A 51 1.35 -1.59 -2.66
N LEU A 52 0.32 -0.87 -2.24
CA LEU A 52 -0.42 -1.19 -1.04
C LEU A 52 -1.65 -2.01 -1.40
N TRP A 53 -1.87 -3.04 -0.63
CA TRP A 53 -2.96 -3.99 -0.84
C TRP A 53 -3.73 -4.13 0.46
N LYS A 54 -5.04 -3.94 0.43
CA LYS A 54 -5.86 -4.14 1.62
C LYS A 54 -6.53 -5.50 1.58
N GLY A 55 -6.54 -6.17 2.74
CA GLY A 55 -7.13 -7.49 2.86
C GLY A 55 -6.22 -8.61 2.37
N ASP A 56 -6.81 -9.69 1.86
CA ASP A 56 -6.08 -10.89 1.45
C ASP A 56 -5.23 -10.62 0.20
N VAL A 57 -3.94 -10.93 0.28
CA VAL A 57 -3.00 -10.74 -0.83
C VAL A 57 -2.99 -11.89 -1.83
N ALA A 58 -3.83 -12.90 -1.67
CA ALA A 58 -3.83 -14.06 -2.54
C ALA A 58 -4.08 -13.71 -4.02
N GLN A 59 -4.79 -12.59 -4.28
CA GLN A 59 -5.08 -12.14 -5.63
C GLN A 59 -4.11 -11.06 -6.13
N ALA A 60 -3.14 -10.66 -5.32
CA ALA A 60 -2.17 -9.65 -5.73
C ALA A 60 -1.18 -10.23 -6.73
N SER A 61 -0.97 -9.52 -7.83
CA SER A 61 0.10 -9.83 -8.77
C SER A 61 1.38 -9.14 -8.35
N PHE A 62 2.51 -9.84 -8.40
CA PHE A 62 3.81 -9.23 -8.07
C PHE A 62 4.46 -8.52 -9.26
N GLN A 63 3.80 -8.50 -10.44
CA GLN A 63 4.39 -7.91 -11.63
C GLN A 63 3.51 -6.87 -12.30
N ASN A 64 2.24 -6.77 -11.92
CA ASN A 64 1.29 -5.85 -12.51
C ASN A 64 0.86 -4.79 -11.51
N SER A 65 0.53 -3.59 -11.99
CA SER A 65 0.06 -2.52 -11.12
C SER A 65 -1.31 -2.79 -10.51
N ASP A 66 -2.11 -3.65 -11.12
CA ASP A 66 -3.46 -4.02 -10.66
C ASP A 66 -4.36 -2.80 -10.35
N ALA A 67 -4.23 -1.74 -11.17
CA ALA A 67 -4.99 -0.51 -10.95
C ALA A 67 -6.51 -0.74 -11.03
N TRP A 68 -6.93 -1.81 -11.66
CA TRP A 68 -8.33 -2.19 -11.77
C TRP A 68 -8.86 -2.92 -10.53
N HIS A 69 -7.99 -3.43 -9.67
CA HIS A 69 -8.40 -4.28 -8.56
C HIS A 69 -8.80 -3.42 -7.35
N SER A 70 -9.95 -3.74 -6.75
CA SER A 70 -10.50 -2.96 -5.64
C SER A 70 -9.64 -2.99 -4.37
N GLN A 71 -8.82 -4.01 -4.19
CA GLN A 71 -7.94 -4.13 -3.03
C GLN A 71 -6.61 -3.39 -3.20
N ALA A 72 -6.24 -2.99 -4.41
CA ALA A 72 -5.03 -2.21 -4.65
C ALA A 72 -5.35 -0.73 -4.46
N ILE A 73 -4.68 -0.07 -3.52
CA ILE A 73 -5.08 1.28 -3.08
C ILE A 73 -4.00 2.33 -3.25
N ALA A 74 -2.75 1.94 -3.49
CA ALA A 74 -1.66 2.89 -3.72
C ALA A 74 -0.54 2.20 -4.48
N TRP A 75 0.20 3.00 -5.25
CA TRP A 75 1.31 2.53 -6.09
C TRP A 75 2.47 3.51 -5.95
N SER A 76 3.68 2.97 -5.90
CA SER A 76 4.88 3.79 -5.81
C SER A 76 5.98 3.16 -6.65
N THR A 77 6.69 4.00 -7.39
CA THR A 77 7.87 3.57 -8.17
C THR A 77 9.02 4.52 -7.91
N PHE A 78 10.23 4.00 -8.03
CA PHE A 78 11.45 4.76 -7.92
C PHE A 78 12.44 4.24 -8.94
N SER A 79 13.08 5.15 -9.68
CA SER A 79 14.13 4.80 -10.62
C SER A 79 15.34 5.67 -10.36
N GLY A 80 16.47 5.05 -10.02
CA GLY A 80 17.74 5.73 -9.81
C GLY A 80 18.78 5.39 -10.87
N ALA A 81 18.33 4.86 -12.01
CA ALA A 81 19.25 4.39 -13.07
C ALA A 81 19.96 5.51 -13.80
N THR A 82 19.58 6.76 -13.61
CA THR A 82 20.21 7.93 -14.23
C THR A 82 20.77 8.84 -13.14
N ALA A 83 21.39 9.95 -13.54
CA ALA A 83 21.92 10.93 -12.60
C ALA A 83 20.82 11.58 -11.74
N GLU A 84 19.57 11.50 -12.17
CA GLU A 84 18.43 12.03 -11.43
C GLU A 84 17.52 10.88 -11.01
N ALA A 85 17.22 10.79 -9.71
CA ALA A 85 16.25 9.85 -9.20
C ALA A 85 14.85 10.32 -9.53
N VAL A 86 14.01 9.43 -10.08
CA VAL A 86 12.63 9.73 -10.42
C VAL A 86 11.71 8.77 -9.67
N GLY A 87 10.71 9.35 -9.01
CA GLY A 87 9.70 8.57 -8.29
C GLY A 87 8.30 9.02 -8.69
N VAL A 88 7.37 8.07 -8.72
CA VAL A 88 5.95 8.32 -8.94
C VAL A 88 5.18 7.67 -7.80
N ASN A 89 4.33 8.45 -7.13
CA ASN A 89 3.50 7.95 -6.04
C ASN A 89 2.04 8.29 -6.32
N ILE A 90 1.19 7.29 -6.34
CA ILE A 90 -0.24 7.44 -6.64
C ILE A 90 -1.02 6.76 -5.53
N ILE A 91 -2.04 7.45 -5.03
CA ILE A 91 -2.90 6.95 -3.95
C ILE A 91 -4.34 7.09 -4.41
N ASP A 92 -5.15 6.04 -4.18
CA ASP A 92 -6.60 6.15 -4.32
C ASP A 92 -7.16 6.74 -3.02
N PRO A 93 -7.61 8.01 -3.01
CA PRO A 93 -8.04 8.68 -1.78
C PRO A 93 -9.39 8.21 -1.26
N ASP A 94 -10.13 7.46 -2.06
CA ASP A 94 -11.49 7.04 -1.72
C ASP A 94 -11.52 5.72 -0.94
N HIS A 95 -10.38 5.04 -0.81
CA HIS A 95 -10.33 3.77 -0.10
C HIS A 95 -10.12 3.96 1.38
N VAL A 96 -10.96 3.26 2.16
CA VAL A 96 -10.87 3.21 3.62
C VAL A 96 -10.47 1.80 4.02
N ILE A 97 -9.39 1.69 4.78
CA ILE A 97 -8.89 0.42 5.28
C ILE A 97 -9.63 0.10 6.58
N THR A 98 -10.32 -1.03 6.62
CA THR A 98 -11.08 -1.49 7.79
C THR A 98 -10.55 -2.80 8.35
N THR A 99 -9.67 -3.49 7.64
CA THR A 99 -9.15 -4.80 8.02
C THR A 99 -7.63 -4.73 8.16
N GLU A 100 -6.92 -5.12 7.15
CA GLU A 100 -5.46 -5.20 7.19
C GLU A 100 -4.85 -4.58 5.94
N LEU A 101 -3.58 -4.25 6.03
CA LEU A 101 -2.83 -3.62 4.96
C LEU A 101 -1.52 -4.35 4.74
N HIS A 102 -1.22 -4.61 3.48
CA HIS A 102 0.02 -5.23 3.05
C HIS A 102 0.79 -4.32 2.12
N VAL A 103 2.10 -4.33 2.21
CA VAL A 103 2.98 -3.79 1.17
C VAL A 103 3.40 -4.95 0.28
N VAL A 104 3.25 -4.78 -1.02
CA VAL A 104 3.72 -5.75 -2.02
C VAL A 104 4.94 -5.17 -2.70
N ASN A 105 6.09 -5.84 -2.54
CA ASN A 105 7.32 -5.48 -3.23
C ASN A 105 7.28 -6.11 -4.62
N MET A 106 7.15 -5.26 -5.64
CA MET A 106 7.09 -5.68 -7.04
C MET A 106 8.48 -5.68 -7.70
N SER A 107 9.52 -5.41 -6.94
CA SER A 107 10.88 -5.31 -7.44
C SER A 107 11.60 -6.66 -7.39
N ALA A 108 12.64 -6.77 -8.19
CA ALA A 108 13.56 -7.93 -8.14
C ALA A 108 14.59 -7.82 -7.02
N GLN A 109 14.42 -6.87 -6.11
CA GLN A 109 15.38 -6.56 -5.05
C GLN A 109 14.65 -6.13 -3.78
N ALA A 110 15.38 -6.05 -2.67
CA ALA A 110 14.84 -5.54 -1.41
C ALA A 110 14.42 -4.07 -1.56
N CYS A 111 13.33 -3.70 -0.94
CA CYS A 111 12.86 -2.31 -0.94
C CYS A 111 12.57 -1.81 0.47
N SER A 112 12.76 -0.51 0.64
CA SER A 112 12.29 0.22 1.82
C SER A 112 10.93 0.82 1.52
N TYR A 113 10.09 0.99 2.54
CA TYR A 113 8.79 1.60 2.37
C TYR A 113 8.47 2.54 3.52
N ILE A 114 7.61 3.50 3.24
CA ILE A 114 6.99 4.36 4.25
C ILE A 114 5.53 4.59 3.88
N VAL A 115 4.66 4.53 4.87
CA VAL A 115 3.22 4.74 4.71
C VAL A 115 2.74 5.66 5.81
N HIS A 116 2.01 6.70 5.46
CA HIS A 116 1.29 7.53 6.42
C HIS A 116 -0.19 7.19 6.38
N LEU A 117 -0.74 6.85 7.53
CA LEU A 117 -2.15 6.55 7.71
C LEU A 117 -2.81 7.60 8.57
N ARG A 118 -4.05 7.94 8.23
CA ARG A 118 -4.90 8.83 9.01
C ARG A 118 -6.18 8.09 9.40
N ARG A 119 -6.52 8.16 10.68
CA ARG A 119 -7.73 7.52 11.20
C ARG A 119 -8.97 8.30 10.80
N VAL A 120 -10.02 7.57 10.43
CA VAL A 120 -11.35 8.12 10.23
C VAL A 120 -12.36 7.31 11.04
N HIS A 121 -13.35 7.99 11.60
CA HIS A 121 -14.43 7.31 12.30
C HIS A 121 -15.47 6.85 11.28
N LEU A 122 -15.92 5.61 11.42
CA LEU A 122 -16.97 5.04 10.60
C LEU A 122 -18.13 4.63 11.50
N ASP A 123 -19.35 4.93 11.08
CA ASP A 123 -20.51 4.26 11.64
C ASP A 123 -20.71 2.89 10.96
N ASP A 124 -21.66 2.10 11.45
CA ASP A 124 -21.88 0.75 10.90
C ASP A 124 -22.26 0.79 9.42
N ASP A 125 -23.02 1.77 9.00
CA ASP A 125 -23.45 1.90 7.61
C ASP A 125 -22.28 2.25 6.70
N GLN A 126 -21.40 3.16 7.13
CA GLN A 126 -20.21 3.54 6.37
C GLN A 126 -19.23 2.36 6.23
N GLU A 127 -19.08 1.55 7.26
CA GLU A 127 -18.25 0.36 7.21
C GLU A 127 -18.77 -0.64 6.19
N ILE A 128 -20.08 -0.88 6.19
CA ILE A 128 -20.73 -1.76 5.22
C ILE A 128 -20.57 -1.23 3.80
N MET A 129 -20.75 0.07 3.60
CA MET A 129 -20.61 0.69 2.28
C MET A 129 -19.17 0.57 1.75
N SER A 130 -18.18 0.69 2.61
CA SER A 130 -16.78 0.51 2.22
C SER A 130 -16.50 -0.91 1.74
N LEU A 131 -17.06 -1.91 2.43
CA LEU A 131 -16.92 -3.31 2.04
C LEU A 131 -17.65 -3.60 0.72
N LEU A 132 -18.82 -3.02 0.52
CA LEU A 132 -19.58 -3.20 -0.72
C LEU A 132 -18.87 -2.55 -1.90
N LYS A 133 -18.29 -1.37 -1.72
CA LYS A 133 -17.50 -0.71 -2.75
C LYS A 133 -16.33 -1.60 -3.19
N GLU A 134 -15.64 -2.20 -2.24
CA GLU A 134 -14.55 -3.11 -2.52
C GLU A 134 -15.00 -4.29 -3.40
N ARG A 135 -16.13 -4.90 -3.05
CA ARG A 135 -16.66 -6.03 -3.82
C ARG A 135 -17.12 -5.64 -5.22
N GLN A 136 -17.71 -4.46 -5.37
CA GLN A 136 -18.22 -4.00 -6.66
C GLN A 136 -17.12 -3.66 -7.65
N GLN A 137 -15.98 -3.23 -7.18
CA GLN A 137 -14.85 -2.88 -8.02
C GLN A 137 -14.02 -4.09 -8.43
N ASP A 138 -14.22 -5.20 -7.78
CA ASP A 138 -13.42 -6.40 -7.91
C ASP A 138 -13.99 -7.31 -9.02
N VAL A 139 -13.90 -6.84 -10.25
CA VAL A 139 -14.52 -7.50 -11.40
C VAL A 139 -13.48 -7.96 -12.40
#